data_1a4aee3221a74919ba2a2dd272c4b03e
#
_entry.id   1a4aee3221a74919ba2a2dd272c4b03e
#
_cell.length_a   1.000
_cell.length_b   1.000
_cell.length_c   1.000
_cell.angle_alpha   90.00
_cell.angle_beta   90.00
_cell.angle_gamma   90.00
#
_symmetry.space_group_name_H-M   'P 1'
#
loop_
_entity.id
_entity.type
_entity.pdbx_description
1 polymer ?
#
loop_
_entity_poly.entity_id
_entity_poly.type
_entity_poly.pdbx_seq_one_letter_code
_entity_poly.pdbx_strand_id
1 'polypeptide(L)'
;MVSNRHVDFAMGRAKMLLHFGVTPYLVFDGGYLPSKAAEEAERATLAVYSKTLTFADANPYFLRRREESRKAGLELLRQGKMKQANLEFQRAVDVTPQMARHLIDALIEANVQYIVAPYEADAQMYYLEKMGIVDAIISEDSDLLVFGCKNLITKLSQFGECIGICRGDFAACKEISLAGWTSAEFRSMAILSGCDYLENIPRLGLRTAHRLVRKHKAIDKVFTNLVVL
;
A
#
# COMPACT_ATOMS: atom_id res chain seq x y z
N MET A 1 8.68 -23.23 -18.70
CA MET A 1 9.30 -21.89 -18.65
C MET A 1 8.42 -21.01 -17.79
N VAL A 2 8.92 -20.53 -16.67
CA VAL A 2 8.19 -19.53 -15.86
C VAL A 2 8.19 -18.23 -16.67
N SER A 3 7.01 -17.67 -16.92
CA SER A 3 6.88 -16.45 -17.71
C SER A 3 7.47 -15.25 -16.92
N ASN A 4 8.52 -14.60 -17.44
CA ASN A 4 9.13 -13.40 -16.83
C ASN A 4 8.31 -12.11 -17.07
N ARG A 5 7.04 -12.23 -17.42
CA ARG A 5 6.17 -11.06 -17.71
C ARG A 5 6.11 -10.02 -16.58
N HIS A 6 6.25 -10.43 -15.32
CA HIS A 6 6.30 -9.51 -14.19
C HIS A 6 7.57 -8.63 -14.24
N VAL A 7 8.71 -9.21 -14.63
CA VAL A 7 9.95 -8.47 -14.85
C VAL A 7 9.80 -7.51 -16.01
N ASP A 8 9.30 -7.99 -17.15
CA ASP A 8 9.08 -7.15 -18.35
C ASP A 8 8.16 -5.97 -18.05
N PHE A 9 7.10 -6.19 -17.27
CA PHE A 9 6.17 -5.13 -16.86
C PHE A 9 6.87 -4.07 -15.99
N ALA A 10 7.58 -4.48 -14.95
CA ALA A 10 8.26 -3.56 -14.03
C ALA A 10 9.40 -2.82 -14.73
N MET A 11 10.22 -3.53 -15.51
CA MET A 11 11.30 -2.92 -16.30
C MET A 11 10.77 -1.98 -17.39
N GLY A 12 9.61 -2.29 -17.97
CA GLY A 12 8.93 -1.39 -18.90
C GLY A 12 8.57 -0.06 -18.23
N ARG A 13 8.09 -0.10 -16.96
CA ARG A 13 7.81 1.12 -16.18
C ARG A 13 9.08 1.89 -15.84
N ALA A 14 10.13 1.21 -15.41
CA ALA A 14 11.42 1.85 -15.13
C ALA A 14 12.01 2.53 -16.39
N LYS A 15 11.99 1.85 -17.54
CA LYS A 15 12.45 2.41 -18.82
C LYS A 15 11.61 3.61 -19.27
N MET A 16 10.29 3.57 -19.07
CA MET A 16 9.40 4.69 -19.36
C MET A 16 9.79 5.93 -18.52
N LEU A 17 10.01 5.76 -17.21
CA LEU A 17 10.44 6.85 -16.33
C LEU A 17 11.77 7.43 -16.77
N LEU A 18 12.76 6.58 -17.08
CA LEU A 18 14.06 7.01 -17.60
C LEU A 18 13.92 7.78 -18.93
N HIS A 19 13.01 7.36 -19.81
CA HIS A 19 12.72 8.06 -21.06
C HIS A 19 12.21 9.49 -20.83
N PHE A 20 11.42 9.71 -19.77
CA PHE A 20 10.95 11.04 -19.37
C PHE A 20 11.96 11.81 -18.51
N GLY A 21 13.17 11.31 -18.34
CA GLY A 21 14.21 11.97 -17.54
C GLY A 21 14.04 11.80 -16.03
N VAL A 22 13.17 10.87 -15.60
CA VAL A 22 12.98 10.54 -14.20
C VAL A 22 13.87 9.35 -13.84
N THR A 23 14.71 9.49 -12.82
CA THR A 23 15.56 8.40 -12.31
C THR A 23 14.77 7.56 -11.30
N PRO A 24 14.36 6.33 -11.63
CA PRO A 24 13.60 5.48 -10.71
C PRO A 24 14.51 4.89 -9.63
N TYR A 25 14.02 4.87 -8.41
CA TYR A 25 14.59 4.15 -7.27
C TYR A 25 13.55 3.15 -6.77
N LEU A 26 13.78 1.85 -6.97
CA LEU A 26 12.81 0.84 -6.62
C LEU A 26 12.97 0.40 -5.16
N VAL A 27 11.87 0.30 -4.44
CA VAL A 27 11.85 -0.12 -3.04
C VAL A 27 11.03 -1.42 -2.94
N PHE A 28 11.62 -2.42 -2.31
CA PHE A 28 11.00 -3.72 -2.07
C PHE A 28 10.68 -3.88 -0.59
N ASP A 29 9.59 -4.59 -0.30
CA ASP A 29 9.31 -5.05 1.06
C ASP A 29 10.42 -5.98 1.54
N GLY A 30 10.73 -5.88 2.84
CA GLY A 30 11.72 -6.71 3.51
C GLY A 30 11.09 -7.75 4.41
N GLY A 31 11.51 -7.76 5.67
CA GLY A 31 11.03 -8.68 6.68
C GLY A 31 9.63 -8.33 7.21
N TYR A 32 9.06 -9.29 7.92
CA TYR A 32 7.78 -9.14 8.61
C TYR A 32 7.82 -8.02 9.67
N LEU A 33 6.77 -7.19 9.74
CA LEU A 33 6.65 -6.12 10.72
C LEU A 33 5.89 -6.61 11.97
N PRO A 34 6.57 -6.74 13.14
CA PRO A 34 5.93 -7.30 14.35
C PRO A 34 4.69 -6.54 14.83
N SER A 35 4.59 -5.23 14.57
CA SER A 35 3.45 -4.41 14.98
C SER A 35 2.15 -4.71 14.20
N LYS A 36 2.23 -5.39 13.06
CA LYS A 36 1.08 -5.91 12.31
C LYS A 36 0.67 -7.33 12.75
N ALA A 37 1.40 -7.93 13.71
CA ALA A 37 1.16 -9.30 14.18
C ALA A 37 -0.27 -9.50 14.72
N ALA A 38 -0.85 -8.51 15.38
CA ALA A 38 -2.20 -8.60 15.93
C ALA A 38 -3.24 -8.65 14.81
N GLU A 39 -3.13 -7.81 13.80
CA GLU A 39 -4.03 -7.79 12.65
C GLU A 39 -3.88 -9.07 11.79
N GLU A 40 -2.64 -9.52 11.60
CA GLU A 40 -2.41 -10.79 10.92
C GLU A 40 -2.85 -11.99 11.76
N ALA A 41 -2.74 -11.94 13.09
CA ALA A 41 -3.26 -12.97 13.98
C ALA A 41 -4.80 -12.99 13.97
N GLU A 42 -5.48 -11.86 13.88
CA GLU A 42 -6.93 -11.79 13.72
C GLU A 42 -7.35 -12.29 12.33
N ARG A 43 -6.59 -11.93 11.30
CA ARG A 43 -6.71 -12.52 9.97
C ARG A 43 -6.34 -14.01 9.95
N ALA A 44 -5.48 -14.49 10.85
CA ALA A 44 -5.05 -15.88 11.01
C ALA A 44 -5.91 -16.71 11.95
N THR A 45 -6.66 -16.15 12.91
CA THR A 45 -7.60 -16.90 13.77
C THR A 45 -8.75 -17.50 12.96
N LEU A 46 -9.04 -16.97 11.79
CA LEU A 46 -9.87 -17.65 10.79
C LEU A 46 -9.15 -18.83 10.10
N ALA A 47 -7.87 -19.07 10.42
CA ALA A 47 -6.95 -19.98 9.76
C ALA A 47 -6.45 -21.15 10.62
N VAL A 48 -6.94 -21.34 11.82
CA VAL A 48 -6.46 -22.36 12.80
C VAL A 48 -6.64 -23.83 12.35
N TYR A 49 -7.00 -24.09 11.11
CA TYR A 49 -7.14 -25.48 10.61
C TYR A 49 -6.06 -25.97 9.65
N SER A 50 -4.92 -25.29 9.52
CA SER A 50 -3.80 -25.82 8.72
C SER A 50 -2.47 -25.64 9.42
N LYS A 51 -2.13 -26.59 10.28
CA LYS A 51 -0.76 -26.79 10.77
C LYS A 51 0.11 -27.32 9.63
N THR A 52 1.29 -26.79 9.56
CA THR A 52 2.46 -27.12 8.73
C THR A 52 2.50 -26.39 7.41
N LEU A 53 3.29 -25.27 7.39
CA LEU A 53 4.21 -24.98 6.29
C LEU A 53 5.00 -23.69 6.55
N THR A 54 6.20 -23.64 6.03
CA THR A 54 7.33 -22.76 6.19
C THR A 54 7.13 -21.32 5.68
N PHE A 55 7.77 -20.37 6.36
CA PHE A 55 8.26 -19.05 5.93
C PHE A 55 7.84 -18.54 4.53
N ALA A 56 6.72 -18.04 4.32
CA ALA A 56 6.15 -17.26 3.22
C ALA A 56 4.63 -17.47 3.12
N ASP A 57 4.01 -18.09 4.11
CA ASP A 57 2.69 -18.65 3.92
C ASP A 57 1.64 -17.62 4.18
N ALA A 58 1.19 -17.17 3.09
CA ALA A 58 0.00 -16.43 2.83
C ALA A 58 -1.08 -16.73 3.86
N ASN A 59 -1.52 -15.70 4.54
CA ASN A 59 -2.74 -15.67 5.31
C ASN A 59 -3.84 -16.45 4.56
N PRO A 60 -4.46 -17.50 5.15
CA PRO A 60 -5.49 -18.32 4.50
C PRO A 60 -6.68 -17.52 3.97
N TYR A 61 -6.97 -16.36 4.54
CA TYR A 61 -7.97 -15.44 4.00
C TYR A 61 -7.57 -14.94 2.60
N PHE A 62 -6.32 -14.55 2.41
CA PHE A 62 -5.83 -14.13 1.10
C PHE A 62 -5.73 -15.31 0.12
N LEU A 63 -5.31 -16.50 0.61
CA LEU A 63 -5.30 -17.71 -0.21
C LEU A 63 -6.71 -18.06 -0.67
N ARG A 64 -7.68 -18.05 0.24
CA ARG A 64 -9.08 -18.30 -0.09
C ARG A 64 -9.63 -17.28 -1.08
N ARG A 65 -9.38 -15.99 -0.83
CA ARG A 65 -9.82 -14.90 -1.70
C ARG A 65 -9.17 -14.99 -3.09
N ARG A 66 -7.88 -15.33 -3.15
CA ARG A 66 -7.17 -15.57 -4.42
C ARG A 66 -7.75 -16.77 -5.17
N GLU A 67 -8.04 -17.85 -4.46
CA GLU A 67 -8.65 -19.05 -5.07
C GLU A 67 -10.09 -18.77 -5.53
N GLU A 68 -10.87 -18.00 -4.79
CA GLU A 68 -12.20 -17.54 -5.19
C GLU A 68 -12.11 -16.65 -6.45
N SER A 69 -11.18 -15.71 -6.48
CA SER A 69 -10.94 -14.88 -7.68
C SER A 69 -10.45 -15.71 -8.86
N ARG A 70 -9.61 -16.72 -8.64
CA ARG A 70 -9.17 -17.65 -9.69
C ARG A 70 -10.33 -18.44 -10.28
N LYS A 71 -11.21 -18.97 -9.43
CA LYS A 71 -12.41 -19.69 -9.85
C LYS A 71 -13.37 -18.78 -10.61
N ALA A 72 -13.62 -17.57 -10.09
CA ALA A 72 -14.45 -16.57 -10.76
C ALA A 72 -13.89 -16.18 -12.14
N GLY A 73 -12.57 -15.98 -12.22
CA GLY A 73 -11.89 -15.70 -13.48
C GLY A 73 -12.05 -16.80 -14.51
N LEU A 74 -11.90 -18.06 -14.10
CA LEU A 74 -12.13 -19.21 -14.99
C LEU A 74 -13.57 -19.30 -15.49
N GLU A 75 -14.55 -19.05 -14.63
CA GLU A 75 -15.96 -19.04 -15.00
C GLU A 75 -16.29 -17.91 -15.98
N LEU A 76 -15.77 -16.69 -15.72
CA LEU A 76 -15.91 -15.55 -16.63
C LEU A 76 -15.25 -15.81 -17.99
N LEU A 77 -14.13 -16.52 -17.99
CA LEU A 77 -13.43 -16.93 -19.21
C LEU A 77 -14.29 -17.89 -20.04
N ARG A 78 -14.92 -18.88 -19.40
CA ARG A 78 -15.87 -19.80 -20.05
C ARG A 78 -17.08 -19.07 -20.66
N GLN A 79 -17.50 -17.97 -20.03
CA GLN A 79 -18.57 -17.11 -20.52
C GLN A 79 -18.11 -16.13 -21.63
N GLY A 80 -16.85 -16.16 -22.04
CA GLY A 80 -16.28 -15.24 -23.05
C GLY A 80 -16.03 -13.82 -22.55
N LYS A 81 -16.16 -13.56 -21.24
CA LYS A 81 -16.00 -12.24 -20.63
C LYS A 81 -14.53 -11.95 -20.30
N MET A 82 -13.68 -11.90 -21.31
CA MET A 82 -12.20 -11.80 -21.18
C MET A 82 -11.73 -10.65 -20.28
N LYS A 83 -12.32 -9.44 -20.40
CA LYS A 83 -11.90 -8.28 -19.61
C LYS A 83 -12.15 -8.50 -18.12
N GLN A 84 -13.31 -9.03 -17.77
CA GLN A 84 -13.67 -9.32 -16.36
C GLN A 84 -12.85 -10.49 -15.82
N ALA A 85 -12.64 -11.54 -16.62
CA ALA A 85 -11.78 -12.67 -16.25
C ALA A 85 -10.35 -12.21 -15.92
N ASN A 86 -9.77 -11.32 -16.73
CA ASN A 86 -8.43 -10.77 -16.47
C ASN A 86 -8.36 -9.98 -15.17
N LEU A 87 -9.38 -9.22 -14.80
CA LEU A 87 -9.43 -8.51 -13.52
C LEU A 87 -9.43 -9.49 -12.34
N GLU A 88 -10.19 -10.57 -12.42
CA GLU A 88 -10.20 -11.60 -11.39
C GLU A 88 -8.88 -12.36 -11.33
N PHE A 89 -8.24 -12.66 -12.47
CA PHE A 89 -6.91 -13.26 -12.48
C PHE A 89 -5.85 -12.35 -11.88
N GLN A 90 -5.90 -11.03 -12.11
CA GLN A 90 -5.00 -10.08 -11.45
C GLN A 90 -5.11 -10.13 -9.92
N ARG A 91 -6.33 -10.26 -9.39
CA ARG A 91 -6.59 -10.40 -7.95
C ARG A 91 -6.11 -11.76 -7.39
N ALA A 92 -5.97 -12.75 -8.25
CA ALA A 92 -5.53 -14.09 -7.89
C ALA A 92 -4.00 -14.29 -7.96
N VAL A 93 -3.25 -13.31 -8.49
CA VAL A 93 -1.79 -13.39 -8.59
C VAL A 93 -1.17 -13.31 -7.19
N ASP A 94 -0.26 -14.24 -6.93
CA ASP A 94 0.61 -14.21 -5.77
C ASP A 94 1.98 -13.67 -6.15
N VAL A 95 2.41 -12.62 -5.47
CA VAL A 95 3.76 -12.06 -5.65
C VAL A 95 4.70 -12.79 -4.70
N THR A 96 5.60 -13.58 -5.26
CA THR A 96 6.53 -14.40 -4.49
C THR A 96 7.90 -13.72 -4.31
N PRO A 97 8.67 -14.08 -3.28
CA PRO A 97 10.06 -13.60 -3.13
C PRO A 97 10.94 -13.90 -4.34
N GLN A 98 10.69 -15.02 -5.05
CA GLN A 98 11.39 -15.37 -6.28
C GLN A 98 11.10 -14.38 -7.40
N MET A 99 9.86 -13.91 -7.52
CA MET A 99 9.51 -12.88 -8.51
C MET A 99 10.24 -11.56 -8.20
N ALA A 100 10.31 -11.16 -6.92
CA ALA A 100 11.08 -9.99 -6.50
C ALA A 100 12.57 -10.17 -6.83
N ARG A 101 13.14 -11.35 -6.58
CA ARG A 101 14.54 -11.66 -6.91
C ARG A 101 14.82 -11.54 -8.40
N HIS A 102 13.98 -12.10 -9.26
CA HIS A 102 14.14 -11.97 -10.72
C HIS A 102 14.09 -10.52 -11.17
N LEU A 103 13.25 -9.69 -10.55
CA LEU A 103 13.21 -8.26 -10.87
C LEU A 103 14.49 -7.56 -10.40
N ILE A 104 14.98 -7.86 -9.19
CA ILE A 104 16.24 -7.31 -8.66
C ILE A 104 17.41 -7.64 -9.60
N ASP A 105 17.51 -8.87 -10.06
CA ASP A 105 18.56 -9.29 -10.99
C ASP A 105 18.50 -8.45 -12.30
N ALA A 106 17.32 -8.22 -12.85
CA ALA A 106 17.12 -7.37 -14.03
C ALA A 106 17.45 -5.88 -13.78
N LEU A 107 17.16 -5.37 -12.56
CA LEU A 107 17.52 -4.00 -12.19
C LEU A 107 19.04 -3.82 -12.09
N ILE A 108 19.75 -4.81 -11.54
CA ILE A 108 21.22 -4.83 -11.48
C ILE A 108 21.80 -4.80 -12.90
N GLU A 109 21.31 -5.65 -13.80
CA GLU A 109 21.74 -5.68 -15.20
C GLU A 109 21.49 -4.35 -15.93
N ALA A 110 20.38 -3.68 -15.61
CA ALA A 110 20.00 -2.39 -16.20
C ALA A 110 20.62 -1.18 -15.49
N ASN A 111 21.42 -1.38 -14.44
CA ASN A 111 21.98 -0.32 -13.59
C ASN A 111 20.91 0.63 -13.04
N VAL A 112 19.75 0.11 -12.65
CA VAL A 112 18.66 0.83 -11.97
C VAL A 112 18.78 0.66 -10.48
N GLN A 113 18.69 1.76 -9.73
CA GLN A 113 18.82 1.74 -8.28
C GLN A 113 17.64 1.06 -7.61
N TYR A 114 17.92 0.29 -6.57
CA TYR A 114 16.91 -0.36 -5.73
C TYR A 114 17.39 -0.50 -4.29
N ILE A 115 16.46 -0.73 -3.39
CA ILE A 115 16.71 -1.12 -1.99
C ILE A 115 15.63 -2.12 -1.54
N VAL A 116 16.04 -3.06 -0.70
CA VAL A 116 15.10 -3.88 0.07
C VAL A 116 14.96 -3.25 1.44
N ALA A 117 13.76 -2.85 1.81
CA ALA A 117 13.47 -2.25 3.10
C ALA A 117 13.75 -3.26 4.24
N PRO A 118 14.06 -2.78 5.46
CA PRO A 118 14.14 -3.68 6.62
C PRO A 118 12.80 -4.40 6.89
N TYR A 119 11.70 -3.69 6.68
CA TYR A 119 10.31 -4.14 6.84
C TYR A 119 9.49 -3.71 5.64
N GLU A 120 8.49 -2.84 5.81
CA GLU A 120 7.61 -2.36 4.75
C GLU A 120 8.28 -1.32 3.86
N ALA A 121 8.01 -1.42 2.56
CA ALA A 121 8.49 -0.48 1.56
C ALA A 121 7.99 0.95 1.81
N ASP A 122 6.77 1.12 2.32
CA ASP A 122 6.17 2.44 2.52
C ASP A 122 6.96 3.32 3.49
N ALA A 123 7.36 2.75 4.63
CA ALA A 123 8.21 3.45 5.60
C ALA A 123 9.58 3.81 5.00
N GLN A 124 10.14 2.93 4.17
CA GLN A 124 11.43 3.15 3.49
C GLN A 124 11.30 4.22 2.41
N MET A 125 10.23 4.21 1.61
CA MET A 125 9.97 5.24 0.59
C MET A 125 9.83 6.62 1.23
N TYR A 126 9.04 6.73 2.31
CA TYR A 126 8.92 7.97 3.06
C TYR A 126 10.28 8.43 3.62
N TYR A 127 11.09 7.53 4.16
CA TYR A 127 12.43 7.86 4.66
C TYR A 127 13.33 8.43 3.56
N LEU A 128 13.34 7.82 2.37
CA LEU A 128 14.14 8.29 1.23
C LEU A 128 13.72 9.70 0.79
N GLU A 129 12.41 9.98 0.72
CA GLU A 129 11.90 11.33 0.42
C GLU A 129 12.27 12.33 1.52
N LYS A 130 12.10 11.95 2.78
CA LYS A 130 12.44 12.80 3.94
C LYS A 130 13.91 13.19 3.96
N MET A 131 14.80 12.28 3.57
CA MET A 131 16.26 12.51 3.49
C MET A 131 16.66 13.27 2.22
N GLY A 132 15.74 13.54 1.30
CA GLY A 132 16.01 14.22 0.03
C GLY A 132 16.78 13.35 -0.96
N ILE A 133 16.72 12.02 -0.82
CA ILE A 133 17.32 11.07 -1.75
C ILE A 133 16.43 10.92 -2.99
N VAL A 134 15.11 11.03 -2.80
CA VAL A 134 14.11 11.06 -3.86
C VAL A 134 13.20 12.28 -3.70
N ASP A 135 12.66 12.79 -4.81
CA ASP A 135 11.83 13.99 -4.85
C ASP A 135 10.33 13.68 -4.69
N ALA A 136 9.92 12.48 -5.05
CA ALA A 136 8.52 12.04 -4.99
C ALA A 136 8.44 10.53 -4.84
N ILE A 137 7.30 10.05 -4.35
CA ILE A 137 6.99 8.63 -4.20
C ILE A 137 5.93 8.25 -5.22
N ILE A 138 6.14 7.13 -5.92
CA ILE A 138 5.16 6.55 -6.85
C ILE A 138 4.56 5.31 -6.17
N SER A 139 3.30 5.40 -5.77
CA SER A 139 2.57 4.29 -5.14
C SER A 139 1.06 4.45 -5.30
N GLU A 140 0.34 3.34 -5.24
CA GLU A 140 -1.13 3.34 -5.12
C GLU A 140 -1.58 3.39 -3.65
N ASP A 141 -0.64 3.27 -2.69
CA ASP A 141 -0.97 3.26 -1.28
C ASP A 141 -1.11 4.67 -0.71
N SER A 142 -2.29 4.95 -0.17
CA SER A 142 -2.60 6.23 0.46
C SER A 142 -1.98 6.41 1.84
N ASP A 143 -1.51 5.34 2.49
CA ASP A 143 -0.92 5.40 3.82
C ASP A 143 0.36 6.23 3.84
N LEU A 144 1.03 6.35 2.69
CA LEU A 144 2.17 7.25 2.50
C LEU A 144 1.84 8.71 2.86
N LEU A 145 0.61 9.16 2.65
CA LEU A 145 0.16 10.49 3.09
C LEU A 145 0.13 10.59 4.62
N VAL A 146 -0.20 9.48 5.30
CA VAL A 146 -0.21 9.39 6.78
C VAL A 146 1.21 9.35 7.34
N PHE A 147 2.12 8.64 6.67
CA PHE A 147 3.56 8.72 6.97
C PHE A 147 4.09 10.15 6.87
N GLY A 148 3.54 10.94 5.95
CA GLY A 148 3.85 12.37 5.79
C GLY A 148 4.64 12.71 4.56
N CYS A 149 4.56 11.88 3.49
CA CYS A 149 5.19 12.20 2.21
C CYS A 149 4.72 13.56 1.69
N LYS A 150 5.59 14.24 0.97
CA LYS A 150 5.33 15.56 0.40
C LYS A 150 4.64 15.46 -0.96
N ASN A 151 5.13 14.53 -1.78
CA ASN A 151 4.70 14.37 -3.17
C ASN A 151 4.41 12.89 -3.44
N LEU A 152 3.14 12.52 -3.48
CA LEU A 152 2.69 11.19 -3.88
C LEU A 152 2.19 11.22 -5.32
N ILE A 153 2.73 10.34 -6.15
CA ILE A 153 2.28 10.11 -7.53
C ILE A 153 1.52 8.80 -7.56
N THR A 154 0.28 8.83 -7.99
CA THR A 154 -0.58 7.66 -8.10
C THR A 154 -1.18 7.54 -9.49
N LYS A 155 -1.76 6.38 -9.81
CA LYS A 155 -2.38 6.06 -11.10
C LYS A 155 -1.48 6.28 -12.31
N LEU A 156 -0.20 5.95 -12.14
CA LEU A 156 0.76 6.07 -13.21
C LEU A 156 0.40 5.13 -14.37
N SER A 157 0.01 5.69 -15.51
CA SER A 157 -0.32 4.95 -16.73
C SER A 157 0.95 4.45 -17.45
N GLN A 158 0.78 3.58 -18.46
CA GLN A 158 1.90 3.15 -19.31
C GLN A 158 2.47 4.27 -20.20
N PHE A 159 1.76 5.38 -20.32
CA PHE A 159 2.13 6.54 -21.12
C PHE A 159 2.73 7.69 -20.28
N GLY A 160 2.88 7.49 -18.96
CA GLY A 160 3.40 8.50 -18.05
C GLY A 160 2.34 9.44 -17.47
N GLU A 161 1.06 9.28 -17.84
CA GLU A 161 -0.02 10.03 -17.20
C GLU A 161 -0.17 9.57 -15.75
N CYS A 162 -0.37 10.50 -14.84
CA CYS A 162 -0.47 10.21 -13.41
C CYS A 162 -1.29 11.27 -12.67
N ILE A 163 -1.61 10.99 -11.42
CA ILE A 163 -2.20 11.96 -10.49
C ILE A 163 -1.14 12.27 -9.43
N GLY A 164 -0.76 13.54 -9.33
CA GLY A 164 0.08 14.04 -8.24
C GLY A 164 -0.76 14.52 -7.07
N ILE A 165 -0.41 14.11 -5.87
CA ILE A 165 -0.99 14.58 -4.61
C ILE A 165 0.13 15.27 -3.84
N CYS A 166 0.04 16.60 -3.74
CA CYS A 166 0.98 17.38 -2.96
C CYS A 166 0.39 17.67 -1.57
N ARG A 167 1.18 17.43 -0.53
CA ARG A 167 0.75 17.73 0.83
C ARG A 167 0.40 19.19 1.04
N GLY A 168 1.04 20.12 0.32
CA GLY A 168 0.72 21.54 0.34
C GLY A 168 -0.71 21.86 -0.06
N ASP A 169 -1.33 20.98 -0.87
CA ASP A 169 -2.67 21.18 -1.43
C ASP A 169 -3.79 20.60 -0.56
N PHE A 170 -3.49 20.03 0.61
CA PHE A 170 -4.49 19.44 1.51
C PHE A 170 -5.57 20.46 1.94
N ALA A 171 -5.22 21.75 2.02
CA ALA A 171 -6.18 22.80 2.30
C ALA A 171 -7.27 22.97 1.22
N ALA A 172 -7.01 22.50 -0.01
CA ALA A 172 -7.95 22.55 -1.13
C ALA A 172 -8.97 21.38 -1.11
N CYS A 173 -8.85 20.43 -0.18
CA CYS A 173 -9.78 19.31 -0.04
C CYS A 173 -11.20 19.84 0.26
N LYS A 174 -12.18 19.48 -0.59
CA LYS A 174 -13.57 19.95 -0.50
C LYS A 174 -14.45 19.10 0.40
N GLU A 175 -14.15 17.80 0.49
CA GLU A 175 -14.97 16.82 1.23
C GLU A 175 -14.87 17.00 2.75
N ILE A 176 -13.66 17.27 3.24
CA ILE A 176 -13.34 17.56 4.63
C ILE A 176 -12.31 18.69 4.66
N SER A 177 -12.48 19.68 5.53
CA SER A 177 -11.54 20.79 5.61
C SER A 177 -10.28 20.38 6.38
N LEU A 178 -9.16 20.34 5.69
CA LEU A 178 -7.83 20.10 6.26
C LEU A 178 -7.01 21.40 6.37
N ALA A 179 -7.63 22.56 6.16
CA ALA A 179 -6.96 23.83 6.27
C ALA A 179 -6.41 24.06 7.69
N GLY A 180 -5.12 24.37 7.78
CA GLY A 180 -4.42 24.58 9.05
C GLY A 180 -4.14 23.31 9.86
N TRP A 181 -4.33 22.12 9.26
CA TRP A 181 -4.04 20.86 9.92
C TRP A 181 -2.54 20.55 9.96
N THR A 182 -2.07 20.18 11.13
CA THR A 182 -0.73 19.64 11.32
C THR A 182 -0.63 18.20 10.84
N SER A 183 0.61 17.72 10.62
CA SER A 183 0.85 16.30 10.31
C SER A 183 0.37 15.37 11.43
N ALA A 184 0.48 15.82 12.69
CA ALA A 184 0.02 15.04 13.84
C ALA A 184 -1.52 14.91 13.85
N GLU A 185 -2.24 16.00 13.60
CA GLU A 185 -3.70 15.97 13.53
C GLU A 185 -4.21 15.08 12.38
N PHE A 186 -3.58 15.18 11.20
CA PHE A 186 -3.91 14.31 10.06
C PHE A 186 -3.67 12.85 10.38
N ARG A 187 -2.53 12.50 10.96
CA ARG A 187 -2.20 11.14 11.40
C ARG A 187 -3.19 10.64 12.45
N SER A 188 -3.51 11.47 13.45
CA SER A 188 -4.50 11.12 14.48
C SER A 188 -5.86 10.80 13.89
N MET A 189 -6.30 11.57 12.91
CA MET A 189 -7.55 11.32 12.19
C MET A 189 -7.52 9.98 11.46
N ALA A 190 -6.43 9.68 10.76
CA ALA A 190 -6.27 8.43 10.03
C ALA A 190 -6.29 7.23 11.00
N ILE A 191 -5.51 7.27 12.07
CA ILE A 191 -5.46 6.22 13.10
C ILE A 191 -6.85 5.99 13.71
N LEU A 192 -7.54 7.05 14.10
CA LEU A 192 -8.88 6.94 14.70
C LEU A 192 -9.93 6.39 13.71
N SER A 193 -9.77 6.65 12.42
CA SER A 193 -10.70 6.17 11.40
C SER A 193 -10.49 4.70 11.01
N GLY A 194 -9.39 4.11 11.45
CA GLY A 194 -8.95 2.74 11.19
C GLY A 194 -7.58 2.71 10.51
N CYS A 195 -6.74 1.82 10.95
CA CYS A 195 -5.42 1.55 10.37
C CYS A 195 -5.02 0.10 10.62
N ASP A 196 -4.04 -0.37 9.86
CA ASP A 196 -3.55 -1.75 9.90
C ASP A 196 -2.77 -2.12 11.17
N TYR A 197 -2.51 -1.15 12.06
CA TYR A 197 -1.69 -1.35 13.26
C TYR A 197 -2.50 -1.44 14.55
N LEU A 198 -3.79 -1.07 14.50
CA LEU A 198 -4.66 -1.01 15.67
C LEU A 198 -6.06 -1.50 15.32
N GLU A 199 -6.69 -2.17 16.27
CA GLU A 199 -8.08 -2.59 16.15
C GLU A 199 -9.01 -1.38 15.95
N ASN A 200 -9.94 -1.50 15.01
CA ASN A 200 -10.86 -0.42 14.66
C ASN A 200 -11.85 -0.13 15.78
N ILE A 201 -12.00 1.14 16.14
CA ILE A 201 -13.03 1.57 17.08
C ILE A 201 -14.40 1.52 16.38
N PRO A 202 -15.37 0.72 16.88
CA PRO A 202 -16.67 0.60 16.24
C PRO A 202 -17.35 1.97 16.03
N ARG A 203 -17.92 2.19 14.84
CA ARG A 203 -18.65 3.42 14.46
C ARG A 203 -17.79 4.69 14.37
N LEU A 204 -16.46 4.58 14.43
CA LEU A 204 -15.54 5.72 14.30
C LEU A 204 -14.95 5.77 12.89
N GLY A 205 -15.71 6.22 11.91
CA GLY A 205 -15.20 6.45 10.54
C GLY A 205 -14.56 7.83 10.36
N LEU A 206 -13.98 8.06 9.17
CA LEU A 206 -13.18 9.24 8.82
C LEU A 206 -13.82 10.59 9.20
N ARG A 207 -15.10 10.81 8.88
CA ARG A 207 -15.79 12.06 9.19
C ARG A 207 -15.93 12.31 10.69
N THR A 208 -16.16 11.24 11.47
CA THR A 208 -16.25 11.33 12.94
C THR A 208 -14.88 11.59 13.54
N ALA A 209 -13.84 10.89 13.08
CA ALA A 209 -12.45 11.10 13.47
C ALA A 209 -12.01 12.56 13.18
N HIS A 210 -12.28 13.06 11.97
CA HIS A 210 -12.01 14.45 11.60
C HIS A 210 -12.65 15.46 12.57
N ARG A 211 -13.94 15.29 12.88
CA ARG A 211 -14.67 16.18 13.80
C ARG A 211 -14.08 16.14 15.22
N LEU A 212 -13.71 14.95 15.72
CA LEU A 212 -13.13 14.79 17.04
C LEU A 212 -11.75 15.44 17.14
N VAL A 213 -10.86 15.16 16.18
CA VAL A 213 -9.52 15.75 16.15
C VAL A 213 -9.60 17.27 16.00
N ARG A 214 -10.48 17.81 15.15
CA ARG A 214 -10.69 19.24 14.98
C ARG A 214 -11.15 19.90 16.28
N LYS A 215 -12.02 19.23 17.06
CA LYS A 215 -12.54 19.76 18.33
C LYS A 215 -11.51 19.72 19.45
N HIS A 216 -10.78 18.61 19.57
CA HIS A 216 -9.94 18.34 20.74
C HIS A 216 -8.45 18.63 20.50
N LYS A 217 -8.00 18.70 19.24
CA LYS A 217 -6.63 19.01 18.79
C LYS A 217 -5.57 17.96 19.18
N ALA A 218 -5.75 17.25 20.29
CA ALA A 218 -4.81 16.23 20.78
C ALA A 218 -5.52 14.88 20.92
N ILE A 219 -4.84 13.81 20.51
CA ILE A 219 -5.39 12.46 20.49
C ILE A 219 -5.73 11.95 21.91
N ASP A 220 -4.93 12.30 22.90
CA ASP A 220 -5.16 11.94 24.31
C ASP A 220 -6.48 12.50 24.83
N LYS A 221 -6.83 13.73 24.45
CA LYS A 221 -8.12 14.35 24.80
C LYS A 221 -9.30 13.68 24.07
N VAL A 222 -9.06 13.13 22.88
CA VAL A 222 -10.08 12.36 22.16
C VAL A 222 -10.39 11.07 22.90
N PHE A 223 -9.36 10.32 23.31
CA PHE A 223 -9.56 9.07 24.08
C PHE A 223 -10.22 9.31 25.41
N THR A 224 -9.81 10.32 26.17
CA THR A 224 -10.46 10.67 27.46
C THR A 224 -11.97 10.92 27.29
N ASN A 225 -12.39 11.51 26.17
CA ASN A 225 -13.81 11.78 25.92
C ASN A 225 -14.55 10.60 25.28
N LEU A 226 -13.87 9.64 24.67
CA LEU A 226 -14.49 8.40 24.15
C LEU A 226 -14.78 7.38 25.25
N VAL A 227 -14.01 7.36 26.33
CA VAL A 227 -14.21 6.47 27.49
C VAL A 227 -15.40 6.91 28.36
N VAL A 228 -15.91 8.12 28.20
CA VAL A 228 -17.02 8.69 28.97
C VAL A 228 -18.38 8.54 28.25
N LEU A 229 -18.41 7.96 27.05
CA LEU A 229 -19.60 7.65 26.25
C LEU A 229 -19.86 6.15 26.22
#